data_d243de1dc26f3954f93d6162b69befc0
#
_entry.id   d243de1dc26f3954f93d6162b69befc0
#
_cell.length_a   1.000
_cell.length_b   1.000
_cell.length_c   1.000
_cell.angle_alpha   90.00
_cell.angle_beta   90.00
_cell.angle_gamma   90.00
#
_symmetry.space_group_name_H-M   'P 1'
#
loop_
_entity.id
_entity.type
_entity.pdbx_description
1 polymer ?
#
loop_
_entity_poly.entity_id
_entity_poly.type
_entity_poly.pdbx_seq_one_letter_code
_entity_poly.pdbx_strand_id
1 'polypeptide(L)'
;VLMLLCSCGRNLPDSEQVIKRYLKEKYNQEFQIVHTERKNIGQNFGEFINTGEAVSLNESDDAFSFTIYEDGRITDNYPKVILGNQIKQDIYSILDHGKLEYTNVDIRFIESDQEYVTFEDYKSNHNVLIFSDLKGLETNVDKNIENAYDLLCALRDQGYYFCLTIDIDKASKTIIYDQDNEMISKDSFIQKFS
;
A
#
# COMPACT_ATOMS: atom_id res chain seq x y z
N VAL A 1 -51.77 -22.75 25.39
CA VAL A 1 -50.69 -23.11 24.47
C VAL A 1 -49.66 -21.99 24.55
N LEU A 2 -48.57 -22.26 25.32
CA LEU A 2 -47.44 -21.34 25.46
C LEU A 2 -46.51 -21.56 24.25
N MET A 3 -46.48 -20.65 23.29
CA MET A 3 -45.42 -20.63 22.27
C MET A 3 -44.13 -20.07 22.90
N LEU A 4 -43.23 -20.97 23.25
CA LEU A 4 -41.83 -20.61 23.52
C LEU A 4 -41.19 -20.18 22.21
N LEU A 5 -41.09 -18.86 22.01
CA LEU A 5 -40.21 -18.27 21.00
C LEU A 5 -38.77 -18.54 21.48
N CYS A 6 -38.17 -19.62 21.03
CA CYS A 6 -36.73 -19.80 21.10
C CYS A 6 -36.12 -18.79 20.18
N SER A 7 -35.77 -17.63 20.75
CA SER A 7 -34.82 -16.72 20.15
C SER A 7 -33.45 -17.44 20.12
N CYS A 8 -33.18 -18.17 19.05
CA CYS A 8 -31.84 -18.61 18.73
C CYS A 8 -31.01 -17.37 18.32
N GLY A 9 -30.67 -16.54 19.29
CA GLY A 9 -29.53 -15.68 19.15
C GLY A 9 -28.31 -16.60 19.08
N ARG A 10 -27.81 -16.89 17.88
CA ARG A 10 -26.47 -17.46 17.75
C ARG A 10 -25.52 -16.47 18.42
N ASN A 11 -25.09 -16.79 19.65
CA ASN A 11 -23.94 -16.12 20.23
C ASN A 11 -22.77 -16.43 19.29
N LEU A 12 -22.43 -15.47 18.44
CA LEU A 12 -21.16 -15.53 17.75
C LEU A 12 -20.09 -15.70 18.84
N PRO A 13 -19.17 -16.66 18.70
CA PRO A 13 -18.06 -16.80 19.63
C PRO A 13 -17.40 -15.43 19.78
N ASP A 14 -16.83 -15.16 20.98
CA ASP A 14 -16.14 -13.92 21.25
C ASP A 14 -15.27 -13.55 20.05
N SER A 15 -15.68 -12.52 19.30
CA SER A 15 -15.08 -12.14 18.03
C SER A 15 -13.60 -11.82 18.19
N GLU A 16 -13.22 -11.33 19.38
CA GLU A 16 -11.83 -11.03 19.71
C GLU A 16 -10.96 -12.30 19.79
N GLN A 17 -11.46 -13.36 20.41
CA GLN A 17 -10.71 -14.61 20.50
C GLN A 17 -10.60 -15.31 19.14
N VAL A 18 -11.65 -15.24 18.33
CA VAL A 18 -11.66 -15.81 16.98
C VAL A 18 -10.64 -15.14 16.09
N ILE A 19 -10.64 -13.80 16.07
CA ILE A 19 -9.69 -13.05 15.24
C ILE A 19 -8.24 -13.20 15.72
N LYS A 20 -7.98 -13.15 17.02
CA LYS A 20 -6.63 -13.37 17.55
C LYS A 20 -6.05 -14.71 17.13
N ARG A 21 -6.86 -15.78 17.23
CA ARG A 21 -6.44 -17.12 16.81
C ARG A 21 -6.18 -17.16 15.31
N TYR A 22 -7.09 -16.64 14.48
CA TYR A 22 -6.94 -16.58 13.03
C TYR A 22 -5.64 -15.86 12.62
N LEU A 23 -5.40 -14.67 13.15
CA LEU A 23 -4.22 -13.86 12.82
C LEU A 23 -2.93 -14.57 13.28
N LYS A 24 -2.95 -15.18 14.48
CA LYS A 24 -1.81 -15.93 14.98
C LYS A 24 -1.49 -17.15 14.10
N GLU A 25 -2.51 -17.91 13.70
CA GLU A 25 -2.35 -19.09 12.84
C GLU A 25 -1.87 -18.70 11.44
N LYS A 26 -2.41 -17.58 10.87
CA LYS A 26 -2.09 -17.13 9.52
C LYS A 26 -0.69 -16.53 9.42
N TYR A 27 -0.29 -15.72 10.41
CA TYR A 27 0.94 -14.91 10.32
C TYR A 27 2.04 -15.34 11.30
N ASN A 28 1.76 -16.33 12.16
CA ASN A 28 2.67 -16.83 13.20
C ASN A 28 3.20 -15.71 14.12
N GLN A 29 2.32 -14.74 14.44
CA GLN A 29 2.63 -13.57 15.26
C GLN A 29 1.51 -13.29 16.25
N GLU A 30 1.79 -12.51 17.29
CA GLU A 30 0.80 -12.03 18.27
C GLU A 30 0.24 -10.65 17.87
N PHE A 31 -1.06 -10.49 18.08
CA PHE A 31 -1.79 -9.26 17.72
C PHE A 31 -2.61 -8.77 18.91
N GLN A 32 -2.67 -7.44 19.05
CA GLN A 32 -3.61 -6.79 19.94
C GLN A 32 -4.81 -6.30 19.13
N ILE A 33 -6.00 -6.64 19.58
CA ILE A 33 -7.23 -6.11 19.01
C ILE A 33 -7.49 -4.75 19.66
N VAL A 34 -7.58 -3.72 18.84
CA VAL A 34 -7.79 -2.34 19.27
C VAL A 34 -9.28 -2.06 19.42
N HIS A 35 -10.06 -2.51 18.45
CA HIS A 35 -11.49 -2.26 18.39
C HIS A 35 -12.22 -3.36 17.64
N THR A 36 -13.45 -3.65 18.06
CA THR A 36 -14.39 -4.50 17.30
C THR A 36 -15.78 -3.88 17.34
N GLU A 37 -16.49 -3.93 16.23
CA GLU A 37 -17.87 -3.52 16.14
C GLU A 37 -18.69 -4.47 15.28
N ARG A 38 -19.97 -4.62 15.60
CA ARG A 38 -20.93 -5.38 14.79
C ARG A 38 -21.71 -4.43 13.89
N LYS A 39 -21.65 -4.65 12.58
CA LYS A 39 -22.36 -3.87 11.56
C LYS A 39 -23.43 -4.71 10.87
N ASN A 40 -24.56 -4.09 10.57
CA ASN A 40 -25.56 -4.66 9.66
C ASN A 40 -25.24 -4.16 8.25
N ILE A 41 -25.02 -5.07 7.30
CA ILE A 41 -24.67 -4.75 5.90
C ILE A 41 -25.81 -5.03 4.91
N GLY A 42 -26.89 -5.69 5.34
CA GLY A 42 -28.01 -6.02 4.48
C GLY A 42 -29.06 -4.89 4.38
N GLN A 43 -29.65 -4.72 3.20
CA GLN A 43 -30.86 -3.87 3.04
C GLN A 43 -32.07 -4.48 3.76
N ASN A 44 -32.06 -5.77 4.03
CA ASN A 44 -33.02 -6.50 4.83
C ASN A 44 -32.38 -6.86 6.17
N PHE A 45 -33.11 -6.67 7.25
CA PHE A 45 -32.67 -7.00 8.61
C PHE A 45 -32.18 -8.47 8.69
N GLY A 46 -30.88 -8.69 8.78
CA GLY A 46 -30.37 -10.04 9.03
C GLY A 46 -28.94 -10.38 8.61
N GLU A 47 -28.25 -9.56 7.84
CA GLU A 47 -26.85 -9.81 7.50
C GLU A 47 -25.93 -8.97 8.36
N PHE A 48 -25.15 -9.60 9.21
CA PHE A 48 -24.23 -8.93 10.11
C PHE A 48 -22.78 -9.34 9.80
N ILE A 49 -21.88 -8.40 10.00
CA ILE A 49 -20.44 -8.63 10.04
C ILE A 49 -19.88 -8.10 11.37
N ASN A 50 -18.78 -8.65 11.83
CA ASN A 50 -17.95 -8.02 12.84
C ASN A 50 -16.73 -7.45 12.15
N THR A 51 -16.51 -6.15 12.27
CA THR A 51 -15.31 -5.47 11.77
C THR A 51 -14.49 -4.98 12.94
N GLY A 52 -13.21 -4.71 12.69
CA GLY A 52 -12.38 -4.11 13.73
C GLY A 52 -10.99 -3.78 13.23
N GLU A 53 -10.18 -3.37 14.18
CA GLU A 53 -8.78 -3.03 13.96
C GLU A 53 -7.89 -3.82 14.91
N ALA A 54 -6.73 -4.19 14.42
CA ALA A 54 -5.69 -4.86 15.19
C ALA A 54 -4.32 -4.25 14.87
N VAL A 55 -3.38 -4.42 15.80
CA VAL A 55 -1.97 -4.04 15.63
C VAL A 55 -1.08 -5.24 15.87
N SER A 56 0.02 -5.34 15.14
CA SER A 56 1.07 -6.32 15.43
C SER A 56 1.82 -5.91 16.69
N LEU A 57 2.13 -6.87 17.55
CA LEU A 57 2.98 -6.61 18.73
C LEU A 57 4.48 -6.62 18.38
N ASN A 58 4.84 -7.05 17.18
CA ASN A 58 6.24 -7.31 16.82
C ASN A 58 6.79 -6.38 15.74
N GLU A 59 5.96 -5.77 14.88
CA GLU A 59 6.47 -5.14 13.65
C GLU A 59 6.19 -3.64 13.52
N SER A 60 5.00 -3.19 13.79
CA SER A 60 4.67 -1.75 13.71
C SER A 60 3.45 -1.41 14.57
N ASP A 61 3.36 -0.14 14.96
CA ASP A 61 2.18 0.39 15.64
C ASP A 61 1.01 0.69 14.67
N ASP A 62 1.18 0.37 13.38
CA ASP A 62 0.15 0.63 12.38
C ASP A 62 -1.02 -0.35 12.53
N ALA A 63 -2.19 0.22 12.72
CA ALA A 63 -3.41 -0.54 12.79
C ALA A 63 -3.82 -1.03 11.39
N PHE A 64 -4.30 -2.25 11.32
CA PHE A 64 -4.89 -2.84 10.13
C PHE A 64 -6.32 -3.30 10.41
N SER A 65 -7.14 -3.39 9.36
CA SER A 65 -8.54 -3.73 9.47
C SER A 65 -8.78 -5.22 9.24
N PHE A 66 -9.82 -5.76 9.87
CA PHE A 66 -10.32 -7.09 9.60
C PHE A 66 -11.85 -7.14 9.55
N THR A 67 -12.39 -8.16 8.92
CA THR A 67 -13.83 -8.44 8.85
C THR A 67 -14.10 -9.91 9.06
N ILE A 68 -15.04 -10.22 9.95
CA ILE A 68 -15.55 -11.57 10.22
C ILE A 68 -16.99 -11.62 9.68
N TYR A 69 -17.24 -12.51 8.74
CA TYR A 69 -18.55 -12.73 8.14
C TYR A 69 -19.35 -13.79 8.91
N GLU A 70 -20.67 -13.79 8.79
CA GLU A 70 -21.55 -14.78 9.45
C GLU A 70 -21.31 -16.22 8.98
N ASP A 71 -20.79 -16.40 7.77
CA ASP A 71 -20.38 -17.71 7.22
C ASP A 71 -19.08 -18.26 7.81
N GLY A 72 -18.42 -17.48 8.69
CA GLY A 72 -17.16 -17.81 9.31
C GLY A 72 -15.92 -17.41 8.51
N ARG A 73 -16.09 -16.85 7.34
CA ARG A 73 -14.99 -16.28 6.53
C ARG A 73 -14.41 -15.06 7.25
N ILE A 74 -13.09 -14.94 7.22
CA ILE A 74 -12.36 -13.78 7.78
C ILE A 74 -11.48 -13.17 6.69
N THR A 75 -11.50 -11.86 6.58
CA THR A 75 -10.61 -11.08 5.72
C THR A 75 -9.87 -10.05 6.54
N ASP A 76 -8.65 -9.75 6.14
CA ASP A 76 -7.82 -8.71 6.76
C ASP A 76 -6.92 -8.04 5.71
N ASN A 77 -6.44 -6.85 6.01
CA ASN A 77 -5.51 -6.12 5.16
C ASN A 77 -4.11 -6.00 5.77
N TYR A 78 -3.75 -6.87 6.73
CA TYR A 78 -2.43 -6.87 7.37
C TYR A 78 -1.26 -6.96 6.37
N PRO A 79 -1.26 -7.86 5.36
CA PRO A 79 -0.19 -7.91 4.38
C PRO A 79 0.00 -6.57 3.64
N LYS A 80 -1.10 -5.90 3.31
CA LYS A 80 -1.07 -4.60 2.63
C LYS A 80 -0.41 -3.52 3.50
N VAL A 81 -0.66 -3.52 4.81
CA VAL A 81 -0.07 -2.55 5.76
C VAL A 81 1.43 -2.80 5.91
N ILE A 82 1.83 -4.05 6.17
CA ILE A 82 3.25 -4.41 6.37
C ILE A 82 4.05 -4.25 5.08
N LEU A 83 3.58 -4.78 3.97
CA LEU A 83 4.24 -4.61 2.67
C LEU A 83 4.27 -3.14 2.25
N GLY A 84 3.20 -2.38 2.55
CA GLY A 84 3.16 -0.95 2.31
C GLY A 84 4.27 -0.19 3.01
N ASN A 85 4.60 -0.53 4.26
CA ASN A 85 5.68 0.10 4.99
C ASN A 85 7.07 -0.29 4.43
N GLN A 86 7.26 -1.55 4.07
CA GLN A 86 8.50 -2.00 3.41
C GLN A 86 8.71 -1.28 2.07
N ILE A 87 7.64 -1.15 1.27
CA ILE A 87 7.67 -0.44 -0.01
C ILE A 87 8.00 1.04 0.18
N LYS A 88 7.38 1.71 1.16
CA LYS A 88 7.71 3.10 1.47
C LYS A 88 9.20 3.26 1.82
N GLN A 89 9.74 2.39 2.66
CA GLN A 89 11.16 2.41 3.01
C GLN A 89 12.06 2.20 1.79
N ASP A 90 11.72 1.26 0.91
CA ASP A 90 12.47 0.99 -0.33
C ASP A 90 12.44 2.21 -1.26
N ILE A 91 11.28 2.82 -1.48
CA ILE A 91 11.12 4.03 -2.30
C ILE A 91 11.94 5.19 -1.73
N TYR A 92 11.84 5.48 -0.43
CA TYR A 92 12.63 6.53 0.19
C TYR A 92 14.13 6.26 0.08
N SER A 93 14.55 5.02 0.24
CA SER A 93 15.95 4.64 0.01
C SER A 93 16.41 4.96 -1.42
N ILE A 94 15.59 4.68 -2.43
CA ILE A 94 15.89 5.00 -3.83
C ILE A 94 15.96 6.52 -4.04
N LEU A 95 14.98 7.27 -3.51
CA LEU A 95 14.94 8.72 -3.61
C LEU A 95 16.18 9.37 -2.96
N ASP A 96 16.57 8.92 -1.79
CA ASP A 96 17.74 9.42 -1.06
C ASP A 96 19.05 9.18 -1.83
N HIS A 97 19.15 8.09 -2.59
CA HIS A 97 20.31 7.78 -3.44
C HIS A 97 20.32 8.56 -4.76
N GLY A 98 19.19 9.14 -5.16
CA GLY A 98 19.01 9.81 -6.45
C GLY A 98 19.75 11.13 -6.62
N LYS A 99 20.36 11.68 -5.55
CA LYS A 99 21.09 12.97 -5.56
C LYS A 99 20.25 14.14 -6.08
N LEU A 100 18.97 14.10 -5.81
CA LEU A 100 18.01 15.15 -6.08
C LEU A 100 17.29 15.52 -4.79
N GLU A 101 16.86 16.77 -4.67
CA GLU A 101 15.89 17.13 -3.63
C GLU A 101 14.52 16.61 -4.04
N TYR A 102 13.81 15.98 -3.14
CA TYR A 102 12.46 15.53 -3.40
C TYR A 102 11.47 16.10 -2.38
N THR A 103 10.25 16.38 -2.84
CA THR A 103 9.15 16.90 -2.03
C THR A 103 7.83 16.28 -2.47
N ASN A 104 6.79 16.47 -1.67
CA ASN A 104 5.43 16.03 -2.00
C ASN A 104 5.33 14.54 -2.38
N VAL A 105 6.07 13.67 -1.66
CA VAL A 105 6.04 12.23 -1.94
C VAL A 105 4.68 11.67 -1.52
N ASP A 106 3.92 11.19 -2.51
CA ASP A 106 2.66 10.47 -2.33
C ASP A 106 2.79 9.07 -2.95
N ILE A 107 2.63 8.04 -2.14
CA ILE A 107 2.78 6.65 -2.54
C ILE A 107 1.41 6.01 -2.50
N ARG A 108 0.89 5.66 -3.66
CA ARG A 108 -0.43 5.06 -3.81
C ARG A 108 -0.31 3.59 -4.15
N PHE A 109 -1.06 2.80 -3.40
CA PHE A 109 -1.20 1.37 -3.66
C PHE A 109 -2.41 1.16 -4.55
N ILE A 110 -2.19 0.58 -5.73
CA ILE A 110 -3.27 0.23 -6.66
C ILE A 110 -4.02 -0.96 -6.05
N GLU A 111 -5.33 -0.83 -5.90
CA GLU A 111 -6.15 -1.92 -5.38
C GLU A 111 -6.17 -3.08 -6.35
N SER A 112 -5.98 -4.27 -5.82
CA SER A 112 -6.05 -5.53 -6.55
C SER A 112 -6.85 -6.51 -5.69
N ASP A 113 -7.68 -7.31 -6.34
CA ASP A 113 -8.40 -8.43 -5.71
C ASP A 113 -7.47 -9.60 -5.33
N GLN A 114 -6.19 -9.53 -5.71
CA GLN A 114 -5.20 -10.54 -5.37
C GLN A 114 -4.63 -10.31 -3.98
N GLU A 115 -4.63 -11.36 -3.16
CA GLU A 115 -3.88 -11.37 -1.92
C GLU A 115 -2.39 -11.58 -2.25
N TYR A 116 -1.60 -10.53 -2.05
CA TYR A 116 -0.15 -10.63 -2.13
C TYR A 116 0.42 -11.04 -0.79
N VAL A 117 1.24 -12.06 -0.78
CA VAL A 117 1.81 -12.63 0.44
C VAL A 117 3.25 -12.17 0.64
N THR A 118 3.94 -11.76 -0.42
CA THR A 118 5.34 -11.34 -0.36
C THR A 118 5.56 -9.96 -0.97
N PHE A 119 6.62 -9.30 -0.53
CA PHE A 119 7.09 -8.03 -1.08
C PHE A 119 7.41 -8.11 -2.58
N GLU A 120 8.05 -9.19 -3.01
CA GLU A 120 8.41 -9.40 -4.41
C GLU A 120 7.18 -9.62 -5.31
N ASP A 121 6.16 -10.33 -4.81
CA ASP A 121 4.89 -10.49 -5.54
C ASP A 121 4.20 -9.14 -5.73
N TYR A 122 4.25 -8.29 -4.70
CA TYR A 122 3.63 -6.97 -4.76
C TYR A 122 4.35 -6.05 -5.77
N LYS A 123 5.66 -6.06 -5.79
CA LYS A 123 6.48 -5.28 -6.74
C LYS A 123 6.32 -5.77 -8.17
N SER A 124 6.39 -7.07 -8.40
CA SER A 124 6.33 -7.65 -9.75
C SER A 124 4.98 -7.42 -10.47
N ASN A 125 3.92 -7.10 -9.73
CA ASN A 125 2.62 -6.79 -10.30
C ASN A 125 2.36 -5.28 -10.47
N HIS A 126 3.37 -4.43 -10.27
CA HIS A 126 3.30 -2.97 -10.49
C HIS A 126 2.09 -2.32 -9.77
N ASN A 127 1.91 -2.68 -8.50
CA ASN A 127 0.76 -2.19 -7.72
C ASN A 127 1.03 -0.91 -6.95
N VAL A 128 2.13 -0.24 -7.25
CA VAL A 128 2.55 0.97 -6.55
C VAL A 128 2.80 2.09 -7.54
N LEU A 129 2.14 3.21 -7.32
CA LEU A 129 2.32 4.44 -8.09
C LEU A 129 2.88 5.53 -7.19
N ILE A 130 3.99 6.12 -7.60
CA ILE A 130 4.71 7.16 -6.86
C ILE A 130 4.46 8.50 -7.53
N PHE A 131 4.10 9.51 -6.73
CA PHE A 131 4.08 10.92 -7.12
C PHE A 131 5.13 11.64 -6.30
N SER A 132 5.93 12.48 -6.94
CA SER A 132 6.88 13.36 -6.24
C SER A 132 7.32 14.51 -7.14
N ASP A 133 7.75 15.59 -6.50
CA ASP A 133 8.44 16.69 -7.15
C ASP A 133 9.94 16.54 -6.86
N LEU A 134 10.75 16.53 -7.90
CA LEU A 134 12.20 16.36 -7.84
C LEU A 134 12.89 17.65 -8.31
N LYS A 135 13.96 18.05 -7.63
CA LYS A 135 14.73 19.23 -7.98
C LYS A 135 16.22 18.93 -8.05
N GLY A 136 16.87 19.42 -9.07
CA GLY A 136 18.32 19.30 -9.23
C GLY A 136 19.08 20.07 -8.15
N LEU A 137 20.03 19.40 -7.51
CA LEU A 137 20.88 19.96 -6.45
C LEU A 137 22.22 20.49 -6.98
N GLU A 138 22.65 19.95 -8.11
CA GLU A 138 23.95 20.32 -8.70
C GLU A 138 23.87 21.62 -9.46
N THR A 139 24.96 22.39 -9.48
CA THR A 139 25.09 23.59 -10.34
C THR A 139 25.23 23.23 -11.82
N ASN A 140 25.65 22.00 -12.12
CA ASN A 140 25.76 21.46 -13.47
C ASN A 140 24.43 20.83 -13.90
N VAL A 141 23.79 21.44 -14.91
CA VAL A 141 22.51 21.02 -15.46
C VAL A 141 22.57 19.60 -16.03
N ASP A 142 23.62 19.28 -16.80
CA ASP A 142 23.78 17.94 -17.40
C ASP A 142 23.85 16.85 -16.30
N LYS A 143 24.50 17.16 -15.18
CA LYS A 143 24.59 16.22 -14.05
C LYS A 143 23.26 16.00 -13.36
N ASN A 144 22.44 17.05 -13.22
CA ASN A 144 21.08 16.90 -12.70
C ASN A 144 20.20 16.08 -13.63
N ILE A 145 20.33 16.25 -14.95
CA ILE A 145 19.60 15.46 -15.95
C ILE A 145 20.00 13.97 -15.84
N GLU A 146 21.30 13.71 -15.75
CA GLU A 146 21.80 12.34 -15.57
C GLU A 146 21.28 11.70 -14.27
N ASN A 147 21.41 12.38 -13.12
CA ASN A 147 20.92 11.91 -11.84
C ASN A 147 19.40 11.63 -11.88
N ALA A 148 18.62 12.52 -12.52
CA ALA A 148 17.19 12.33 -12.67
C ALA A 148 16.86 11.09 -13.52
N TYR A 149 17.54 10.91 -14.65
CA TYR A 149 17.32 9.71 -15.48
C TYR A 149 17.70 8.42 -14.77
N ASP A 150 18.81 8.40 -14.06
CA ASP A 150 19.26 7.24 -13.29
C ASP A 150 18.25 6.89 -12.19
N LEU A 151 17.67 7.89 -11.52
CA LEU A 151 16.61 7.67 -10.53
C LEU A 151 15.35 7.06 -11.16
N LEU A 152 14.91 7.57 -12.33
CA LEU A 152 13.77 6.98 -13.03
C LEU A 152 14.02 5.51 -13.39
N CYS A 153 15.24 5.20 -13.87
CA CYS A 153 15.63 3.82 -14.15
C CYS A 153 15.61 2.96 -12.88
N ALA A 154 16.13 3.46 -11.77
CA ALA A 154 16.14 2.73 -10.50
C ALA A 154 14.72 2.40 -10.01
N LEU A 155 13.78 3.34 -10.08
CA LEU A 155 12.38 3.11 -9.73
C LEU A 155 11.72 2.09 -10.65
N ARG A 156 11.90 2.21 -11.96
CA ARG A 156 11.39 1.24 -12.95
C ARG A 156 11.94 -0.16 -12.70
N ASP A 157 13.25 -0.28 -12.51
CA ASP A 157 13.93 -1.58 -12.36
C ASP A 157 13.53 -2.28 -11.05
N GLN A 158 13.04 -1.51 -10.08
CA GLN A 158 12.39 -2.04 -8.88
C GLN A 158 10.89 -2.32 -9.06
N GLY A 159 10.33 -2.11 -10.24
CA GLY A 159 8.95 -2.43 -10.56
C GLY A 159 7.93 -1.36 -10.15
N TYR A 160 8.36 -0.14 -9.83
CA TYR A 160 7.46 0.94 -9.46
C TYR A 160 6.98 1.75 -10.66
N TYR A 161 5.71 2.06 -10.67
CA TYR A 161 5.15 3.10 -11.52
C TYR A 161 5.36 4.48 -10.89
N PHE A 162 5.46 5.50 -11.72
CA PHE A 162 5.65 6.86 -11.22
C PHE A 162 5.08 7.95 -12.13
N CYS A 163 4.71 9.05 -11.50
CA CYS A 163 4.39 10.32 -12.12
C CYS A 163 5.19 11.40 -11.37
N LEU A 164 6.34 11.79 -11.92
CA LEU A 164 7.30 12.67 -11.26
C LEU A 164 7.39 13.99 -12.00
N THR A 165 7.30 15.10 -11.25
CA THR A 165 7.63 16.43 -11.76
C THR A 165 9.10 16.71 -11.46
N ILE A 166 9.88 17.01 -12.50
CA ILE A 166 11.33 17.20 -12.40
C ILE A 166 11.68 18.63 -12.76
N ASP A 167 12.25 19.35 -11.82
CA ASP A 167 12.69 20.72 -11.95
C ASP A 167 14.22 20.80 -12.06
N ILE A 168 14.71 21.14 -13.24
CA ILE A 168 16.13 21.33 -13.51
C ILE A 168 16.34 22.67 -14.17
N ASP A 169 17.13 23.56 -13.55
CA ASP A 169 17.36 24.94 -13.97
C ASP A 169 16.01 25.69 -14.12
N LYS A 170 15.64 26.05 -15.34
CA LYS A 170 14.40 26.78 -15.66
C LYS A 170 13.32 25.86 -16.25
N ALA A 171 13.61 24.60 -16.42
CA ALA A 171 12.70 23.63 -17.02
C ALA A 171 12.02 22.79 -15.94
N SER A 172 10.69 22.71 -16.02
CA SER A 172 9.87 21.79 -15.23
C SER A 172 9.17 20.82 -16.17
N LYS A 173 9.34 19.52 -15.94
CA LYS A 173 8.77 18.47 -16.80
C LYS A 173 8.15 17.37 -15.96
N THR A 174 6.97 16.93 -16.34
CA THR A 174 6.34 15.73 -15.76
C THR A 174 6.68 14.53 -16.61
N ILE A 175 7.16 13.48 -15.94
CA ILE A 175 7.49 12.18 -16.54
C ILE A 175 6.56 11.13 -15.92
N ILE A 176 5.89 10.38 -16.76
CA ILE A 176 4.94 9.32 -16.37
C ILE A 176 5.47 7.99 -16.89
N TYR A 177 5.46 6.99 -16.02
CA TYR A 177 5.69 5.59 -16.34
C TYR A 177 4.64 4.74 -15.64
N ASP A 178 3.80 4.07 -16.41
CA ASP A 178 2.71 3.21 -15.94
C ASP A 178 2.37 2.13 -16.99
N GLN A 179 1.25 1.47 -16.84
CA GLN A 179 0.79 0.42 -17.78
C GLN A 179 0.59 0.93 -19.21
N ASP A 180 0.20 2.18 -19.36
CA ASP A 180 -0.14 2.80 -20.65
C ASP A 180 1.03 3.60 -21.25
N ASN A 181 2.03 3.92 -20.42
CA ASN A 181 3.16 4.79 -20.80
C ASN A 181 4.49 4.06 -20.59
N GLU A 182 5.19 3.81 -21.68
CA GLU A 182 6.53 3.23 -21.64
C GLU A 182 7.56 4.21 -21.05
N MET A 183 8.63 3.65 -20.48
CA MET A 183 9.75 4.43 -19.99
C MET A 183 10.40 5.23 -21.13
N ILE A 184 10.52 6.54 -20.93
CA ILE A 184 11.18 7.44 -21.88
C ILE A 184 12.65 7.03 -22.10
N SER A 185 13.13 7.06 -23.36
CA SER A 185 14.54 6.83 -23.66
C SER A 185 15.42 7.94 -23.12
N LYS A 186 16.71 7.65 -22.85
CA LYS A 186 17.66 8.63 -22.34
C LYS A 186 17.77 9.85 -23.24
N ASP A 187 17.86 9.66 -24.54
CA ASP A 187 17.99 10.76 -25.52
C ASP A 187 16.75 11.65 -25.53
N SER A 188 15.56 11.04 -25.52
CA SER A 188 14.29 11.77 -25.45
C SER A 188 14.13 12.48 -24.11
N PHE A 189 14.64 11.92 -23.03
CA PHE A 189 14.63 12.56 -21.71
C PHE A 189 15.53 13.80 -21.71
N ILE A 190 16.78 13.68 -22.18
CA ILE A 190 17.72 14.81 -22.30
C ILE A 190 17.11 15.94 -23.12
N GLN A 191 16.50 15.65 -24.27
CA GLN A 191 15.86 16.64 -25.14
C GLN A 191 14.73 17.42 -24.45
N LYS A 192 14.09 16.88 -23.40
CA LYS A 192 13.05 17.61 -22.65
C LYS A 192 13.62 18.77 -21.82
N PHE A 193 14.91 18.71 -21.46
CA PHE A 193 15.59 19.70 -20.61
C PHE A 193 16.64 20.56 -21.37
N SER A 194 16.87 20.26 -22.64
CA SER A 194 17.72 21.08 -23.54
C SER A 194 16.94 22.24 -24.27
#